data_72146854b3203ed3fefab3d09e4e13fc
#
_entry.id   72146854b3203ed3fefab3d09e4e13fc
#
_cell.length_a   1.000
_cell.length_b   1.000
_cell.length_c   1.000
_cell.angle_alpha   90.00
_cell.angle_beta   90.00
_cell.angle_gamma   90.00
#
_symmetry.space_group_name_H-M   'P 1'
#
loop_
_entity.id
_entity.type
_entity.pdbx_description
1 polymer ?
#
loop_
_entity_poly.entity_id
_entity_poly.type
_entity_poly.pdbx_seq_one_letter_code
_entity_poly.pdbx_strand_id
1 'polypeptide(L)'
;MHFVIHALDRPDAGDLRASTRERHLDYLAGFDVLFGGPLLDDEGEMCGSLIVVDMPDRTAVAALAAGDPYAKAGLFGQVSIRGLRPVLGFGTT
;
A
#
# COMPACT_ATOMS: atom_id res chain seq x y z
N MET A 1 11.08 -11.95 3.12
CA MET A 1 11.75 -10.68 2.80
C MET A 1 10.75 -9.54 2.89
N HIS A 2 11.13 -8.43 3.51
CA HIS A 2 10.19 -7.34 3.73
C HIS A 2 10.29 -6.30 2.62
N PHE A 3 9.13 -5.79 2.21
CA PHE A 3 9.03 -4.74 1.19
C PHE A 3 8.05 -3.68 1.64
N VAL A 4 8.31 -2.45 1.20
CA VAL A 4 7.43 -1.32 1.41
C VAL A 4 6.81 -0.93 0.08
N ILE A 5 5.48 -0.85 0.05
CA ILE A 5 4.74 -0.28 -1.06
C ILE A 5 4.30 1.11 -0.61
N HIS A 6 4.75 2.14 -1.32
CA HIS A 6 4.42 3.54 -1.03
C HIS A 6 3.68 4.09 -2.23
N ALA A 7 2.43 4.45 -2.05
CA ALA A 7 1.57 4.91 -3.14
C ALA A 7 0.96 6.26 -2.79
N LEU A 8 0.96 7.18 -3.74
CA LEU A 8 0.33 8.49 -3.59
C LEU A 8 -0.86 8.56 -4.52
N ASP A 9 -1.98 9.07 -4.00
CA ASP A 9 -3.19 9.26 -4.79
C ASP A 9 -2.97 10.37 -5.81
N ARG A 10 -3.63 10.23 -6.98
CA ARG A 10 -3.65 11.34 -7.94
C ARG A 10 -4.48 12.49 -7.35
N PRO A 11 -4.13 13.74 -7.68
CA PRO A 11 -4.75 14.92 -7.03
C PRO A 11 -6.25 15.05 -7.26
N ASP A 12 -6.77 14.51 -8.36
CA ASP A 12 -8.17 14.66 -8.77
C ASP A 12 -9.00 13.40 -8.52
N ALA A 13 -8.62 12.60 -7.53
CA ALA A 13 -9.28 11.31 -7.28
C ALA A 13 -10.69 11.44 -6.67
N GLY A 14 -11.05 12.56 -6.07
CA GLY A 14 -12.35 12.75 -5.45
C GLY A 14 -12.57 11.76 -4.32
N ASP A 15 -13.69 11.05 -4.35
CA ASP A 15 -14.06 10.06 -3.33
C ASP A 15 -13.69 8.61 -3.72
N LEU A 16 -12.83 8.44 -4.73
CA LEU A 16 -12.47 7.12 -5.25
C LEU A 16 -11.86 6.21 -4.18
N ARG A 17 -11.03 6.78 -3.30
CA ARG A 17 -10.45 6.02 -2.18
C ARG A 17 -11.53 5.44 -1.28
N ALA A 18 -12.48 6.27 -0.86
CA ALA A 18 -13.56 5.84 0.03
C ALA A 18 -14.44 4.78 -0.63
N SER A 19 -14.77 4.95 -1.89
CA SER A 19 -15.65 4.02 -2.61
C SER A 19 -15.00 2.68 -2.94
N THR A 20 -13.66 2.61 -2.95
CA THR A 20 -12.92 1.39 -3.30
C THR A 20 -12.35 0.68 -2.05
N ARG A 21 -12.37 1.34 -0.90
CA ARG A 21 -11.68 0.90 0.31
C ARG A 21 -12.00 -0.53 0.74
N GLU A 22 -13.26 -0.91 0.72
CA GLU A 22 -13.66 -2.24 1.18
C GLU A 22 -13.03 -3.34 0.32
N ARG A 23 -13.05 -3.16 -0.99
CA ARG A 23 -12.42 -4.13 -1.92
C ARG A 23 -10.92 -4.20 -1.74
N HIS A 24 -10.27 -3.07 -1.47
CA HIS A 24 -8.84 -3.00 -1.19
C HIS A 24 -8.48 -3.80 0.07
N LEU A 25 -9.24 -3.62 1.15
CA LEU A 25 -8.98 -4.33 2.40
C LEU A 25 -9.25 -5.83 2.26
N ASP A 26 -10.30 -6.22 1.57
CA ASP A 26 -10.60 -7.63 1.29
C ASP A 26 -9.50 -8.29 0.47
N TYR A 27 -8.98 -7.59 -0.51
CA TYR A 27 -7.87 -8.08 -1.34
C TYR A 27 -6.61 -8.32 -0.50
N LEU A 28 -6.23 -7.35 0.33
CA LEU A 28 -5.03 -7.44 1.13
C LEU A 28 -5.12 -8.50 2.22
N ALA A 29 -6.31 -8.85 2.66
CA ALA A 29 -6.50 -9.89 3.67
C ALA A 29 -5.97 -11.26 3.23
N GLY A 30 -5.79 -11.48 1.94
CA GLY A 30 -5.23 -12.71 1.38
C GLY A 30 -3.71 -12.76 1.35
N PHE A 31 -3.02 -11.74 1.84
CA PHE A 31 -1.55 -11.63 1.79
C PHE A 31 -0.96 -11.44 3.17
N ASP A 32 0.35 -11.67 3.28
CA ASP A 32 1.09 -11.49 4.53
C ASP A 32 1.49 -10.02 4.71
N VAL A 33 0.51 -9.21 5.10
CA VAL A 33 0.69 -7.79 5.37
C VAL A 33 1.07 -7.61 6.83
N LEU A 34 2.25 -7.05 7.09
CA LEU A 34 2.75 -6.83 8.43
C LEU A 34 2.05 -5.64 9.09
N PHE A 35 1.95 -4.56 8.38
CA PHE A 35 1.14 -3.40 8.75
C PHE A 35 0.97 -2.49 7.53
N GLY A 36 0.03 -1.58 7.64
CA GLY A 36 -0.21 -0.60 6.59
C GLY A 36 -1.33 0.33 6.98
N GLY A 37 -1.52 1.32 6.16
CA GLY A 37 -2.61 2.27 6.35
C GLY A 37 -2.52 3.44 5.38
N PRO A 38 -3.50 4.34 5.44
CA PRO A 38 -3.46 5.52 4.59
C PRO A 38 -2.40 6.52 5.07
N LEU A 39 -1.75 7.15 4.10
CA LEU A 39 -0.88 8.29 4.36
C LEU A 39 -1.75 9.54 4.47
N LEU A 40 -1.36 10.45 5.36
CA LEU A 40 -2.11 11.68 5.60
C LEU A 40 -1.29 12.88 5.16
N ASP A 41 -1.96 13.87 4.59
CA ASP A 41 -1.34 15.16 4.30
C ASP A 41 -1.30 16.04 5.57
N ASP A 42 -0.82 17.27 5.42
CA ASP A 42 -0.65 18.18 6.56
C ASP A 42 -1.98 18.58 7.20
N GLU A 43 -3.09 18.47 6.48
CA GLU A 43 -4.44 18.72 7.01
C GLU A 43 -5.09 17.48 7.61
N GLY A 44 -4.39 16.34 7.61
CA GLY A 44 -4.92 15.09 8.14
C GLY A 44 -5.80 14.32 7.17
N GLU A 45 -5.83 14.72 5.91
CA GLU A 45 -6.61 14.03 4.88
C GLU A 45 -5.81 12.90 4.26
N MET A 46 -6.49 11.81 3.88
CA MET A 46 -5.84 10.66 3.26
C MET A 46 -5.36 11.03 1.87
N CYS A 47 -4.07 10.80 1.60
CA CYS A 47 -3.44 11.16 0.33
C CYS A 47 -2.65 10.03 -0.30
N GLY A 48 -2.67 8.85 0.29
CA GLY A 48 -1.90 7.72 -0.21
C GLY A 48 -2.03 6.50 0.67
N SER A 49 -1.18 5.52 0.44
CA SER A 49 -1.12 4.28 1.22
C SER A 49 0.33 3.86 1.43
N LEU A 50 0.60 3.33 2.61
CA LEU A 50 1.86 2.65 2.90
C LEU A 50 1.52 1.23 3.35
N ILE A 51 2.14 0.24 2.73
CA ILE A 51 1.89 -1.17 3.04
C ILE A 51 3.24 -1.87 3.15
N VAL A 52 3.46 -2.55 4.27
CA VAL A 52 4.67 -3.35 4.49
C VAL A 52 4.27 -4.81 4.46
N VAL A 53 4.93 -5.57 3.60
CA VAL A 53 4.58 -6.98 3.35
C VAL A 53 5.80 -7.87 3.51
N ASP A 54 5.58 -9.14 3.83
CA ASP A 54 6.60 -10.17 3.78
C ASP A 54 6.32 -11.07 2.57
N MET A 55 7.20 -11.01 1.58
CA MET A 55 7.03 -11.73 0.32
C MET A 55 8.39 -12.25 -0.17
N PRO A 56 8.40 -13.28 -1.02
CA PRO A 56 9.66 -13.90 -1.44
C PRO A 56 10.56 -12.99 -2.27
N ASP A 57 10.00 -12.14 -3.12
CA ASP A 57 10.80 -11.30 -4.01
C ASP A 57 10.01 -10.08 -4.50
N ARG A 58 10.71 -9.20 -5.20
CA ARG A 58 10.13 -7.97 -5.75
C ARG A 58 9.06 -8.25 -6.80
N THR A 59 9.22 -9.30 -7.60
CA THR A 59 8.23 -9.66 -8.62
C THR A 59 6.87 -9.95 -7.99
N ALA A 60 6.86 -10.70 -6.87
CA ALA A 60 5.64 -10.99 -6.14
C ALA A 60 5.00 -9.73 -5.58
N VAL A 61 5.79 -8.79 -5.05
CA VAL A 61 5.29 -7.52 -4.51
C VAL A 61 4.71 -6.65 -5.64
N ALA A 62 5.38 -6.61 -6.78
CA ALA A 62 4.88 -5.85 -7.93
C ALA A 62 3.53 -6.38 -8.40
N ALA A 63 3.36 -7.70 -8.43
CA ALA A 63 2.10 -8.33 -8.79
C ALA A 63 0.99 -7.99 -7.79
N LEU A 64 1.32 -8.02 -6.50
CA LEU A 64 0.37 -7.64 -5.45
C LEU A 64 -0.07 -6.19 -5.65
N ALA A 65 0.87 -5.28 -5.83
CA ALA A 65 0.58 -3.86 -6.00
C ALA A 65 -0.30 -3.61 -7.23
N ALA A 66 0.00 -4.28 -8.34
CA ALA A 66 -0.77 -4.14 -9.58
C ALA A 66 -2.20 -4.69 -9.46
N GLY A 67 -2.39 -5.71 -8.63
CA GLY A 67 -3.69 -6.34 -8.42
C GLY A 67 -4.58 -5.65 -7.39
N ASP A 68 -4.02 -4.70 -6.64
CA ASP A 68 -4.78 -3.97 -5.63
C ASP A 68 -5.95 -3.22 -6.28
N PRO A 69 -7.17 -3.36 -5.75
CA PRO A 69 -8.32 -2.62 -6.27
C PRO A 69 -8.11 -1.12 -6.37
N TYR A 70 -7.34 -0.51 -5.48
CA TYR A 70 -6.99 0.91 -5.60
C TYR A 70 -6.21 1.19 -6.89
N ALA A 71 -5.23 0.34 -7.20
CA ALA A 71 -4.44 0.50 -8.42
C ALA A 71 -5.32 0.29 -9.66
N LYS A 72 -6.15 -0.74 -9.64
CA LYS A 72 -7.05 -1.06 -10.76
C LYS A 72 -8.08 0.04 -11.01
N ALA A 73 -8.53 0.71 -9.96
CA ALA A 73 -9.48 1.81 -10.07
C ALA A 73 -8.83 3.11 -10.56
N GLY A 74 -7.50 3.14 -10.65
CA GLY A 74 -6.78 4.33 -11.10
C GLY A 74 -6.62 5.39 -10.01
N LEU A 75 -6.65 4.97 -8.73
CA LEU A 75 -6.50 5.90 -7.62
C LEU A 75 -5.09 6.49 -7.54
N PHE A 76 -4.07 5.65 -7.76
CA PHE A 76 -2.69 6.06 -7.52
C PHE A 76 -2.10 6.80 -8.71
N GLY A 77 -1.47 7.96 -8.44
CA GLY A 77 -0.67 8.67 -9.42
C GLY A 77 0.78 8.26 -9.39
N GLN A 78 1.22 7.63 -8.28
CA GLN A 78 2.61 7.27 -8.08
C GLN A 78 2.69 6.06 -7.16
N VAL A 79 3.46 5.04 -7.55
CA VAL A 79 3.68 3.84 -6.72
C VAL A 79 5.16 3.53 -6.73
N SER A 80 5.74 3.34 -5.55
CA SER A 80 7.12 2.87 -5.43
C SER A 80 7.18 1.67 -4.51
N ILE A 81 8.14 0.79 -4.80
CA ILE A 81 8.38 -0.43 -4.05
C ILE A 81 9.85 -0.44 -3.65
N ARG A 82 10.11 -0.68 -2.35
CA ARG A 82 11.46 -0.78 -1.81
C ARG A 82 11.57 -2.01 -0.94
N GLY A 83 12.72 -2.69 -1.01
CA GLY A 83 13.07 -3.67 0.00
C GLY A 83 13.32 -2.96 1.33
N LEU A 84 12.97 -3.62 2.44
CA LEU A 84 13.16 -3.08 3.78
C LEU A 84 13.87 -4.11 4.64
N ARG A 85 14.92 -3.69 5.31
CA ARG A 85 15.55 -4.50 6.36
C ARG A 85 15.15 -3.91 7.71
N PRO A 86 14.23 -4.54 8.44
CA PRO A 86 13.81 -4.00 9.73
C PRO A 86 14.94 -4.13 10.74
N VAL A 87 15.33 -3.04 11.37
CA VAL A 87 16.34 -3.03 12.42
C VAL A 87 15.85 -2.37 13.69
N LEU A 88 14.70 -1.72 13.64
CA LEU A 88 14.07 -1.04 14.76
C LEU A 88 12.61 -1.41 14.83
N GLY A 89 12.09 -1.43 16.06
CA GLY A 89 10.69 -1.51 16.31
C GLY A 89 10.13 -2.92 16.30
N PHE A 90 8.86 -3.01 16.07
CA PHE A 90 8.02 -4.18 16.14
C PHE A 90 8.49 -5.26 15.16
N GLY A 91 8.66 -6.46 15.65
CA GLY A 91 9.04 -7.60 14.80
C GLY A 91 10.51 -7.73 14.49
N THR A 92 11.37 -6.90 15.08
CA THR A 92 12.82 -7.03 14.92
C THR A 92 13.42 -7.80 16.06
N THR A 93 14.50 -8.48 15.81
CA THR A 93 15.25 -9.22 16.83
C THR A 93 16.74 -8.95 16.73
#